data_edd85b52776aeb3e3959ff9deac75ccb
#
_entry.id   edd85b52776aeb3e3959ff9deac75ccb
#
_cell.length_a   1.000
_cell.length_b   1.000
_cell.length_c   1.000
_cell.angle_alpha   90.00
_cell.angle_beta   90.00
_cell.angle_gamma   90.00
#
_symmetry.space_group_name_H-M   'P 1'
#
loop_
_entity.id
_entity.type
_entity.pdbx_description
1 polymer ?
#
loop_
_entity_poly.entity_id
_entity_poly.type
_entity_poly.pdbx_seq_one_letter_code
_entity_poly.pdbx_strand_id
1 'polypeptide(L)'
;MAGNLTSDECARLTDWLTDQAGAAVRILATERLSGGAIQENHRLEIDVTGGAWPGRHDLVLRRDAASAVATSHSRAEEFALLKAAHTAGVTVPAPCVLCEDESLLGGPFFLMHCVAGEARGGRLVKNAPDAALVRDLGANLAHIHSITPPCDGLGFLGTPPTDPARAAVAEYRAFLDALPDPHPAVEWGLAWLADHAPAPCGIVLCHRDYRVGNLMIENGKLSATLDWEFAGWSDPLEDIGWFLAKCWRFGRWEQEAGGLGPRDAFLAGYEDALGRTVDPAAVTYWEVMAHVRWAVIALQQAWRHVSGEEPSLELALTAHVVPELEAEILAMTGETL
;
A
#
# COMPACT_ATOMS: atom_id res chain seq x y z
N MET A 1 -8.14 -4.87 23.92
CA MET A 1 -9.05 -4.43 22.84
C MET A 1 -9.01 -2.92 22.82
N ALA A 2 -8.43 -2.30 21.80
CA ALA A 2 -8.49 -0.87 21.61
C ALA A 2 -9.94 -0.48 21.28
N GLY A 3 -10.51 0.51 22.01
CA GLY A 3 -11.90 0.94 21.92
C GLY A 3 -12.13 2.08 20.93
N ASN A 4 -13.34 2.59 20.87
CA ASN A 4 -13.65 3.87 20.20
C ASN A 4 -12.90 5.02 20.88
N LEU A 5 -12.85 6.19 20.23
CA LEU A 5 -12.37 7.41 20.86
C LEU A 5 -13.11 7.66 22.18
N THR A 6 -12.36 8.03 23.22
CA THR A 6 -12.94 8.38 24.53
C THR A 6 -13.67 9.72 24.47
N SER A 7 -14.52 9.99 25.44
CA SER A 7 -15.21 11.28 25.52
C SER A 7 -14.25 12.47 25.60
N ASP A 8 -13.11 12.29 26.31
CA ASP A 8 -12.08 13.33 26.43
C ASP A 8 -11.32 13.55 25.11
N GLU A 9 -11.01 12.48 24.37
CA GLU A 9 -10.42 12.59 23.03
C GLU A 9 -11.39 13.29 22.06
N CYS A 10 -12.69 12.93 22.09
CA CYS A 10 -13.71 13.60 21.29
C CYS A 10 -13.83 15.09 21.62
N ALA A 11 -13.75 15.48 22.91
CA ALA A 11 -13.82 16.88 23.31
C ALA A 11 -12.61 17.66 22.76
N ARG A 12 -11.37 17.18 22.99
CA ARG A 12 -10.15 17.81 22.47
C ARG A 12 -10.17 17.91 20.93
N LEU A 13 -10.60 16.84 20.26
CA LEU A 13 -10.70 16.80 18.80
C LEU A 13 -11.75 17.80 18.27
N THR A 14 -12.88 17.98 18.99
CA THR A 14 -13.90 18.96 18.64
C THR A 14 -13.36 20.38 18.75
N ASP A 15 -12.63 20.71 19.83
CA ASP A 15 -12.04 22.03 20.02
C ASP A 15 -11.01 22.32 18.92
N TRP A 16 -10.12 21.38 18.64
CA TRP A 16 -9.12 21.52 17.59
C TRP A 16 -9.76 21.67 16.19
N LEU A 17 -10.77 20.85 15.86
CA LEU A 17 -11.50 20.97 14.59
C LEU A 17 -12.23 22.31 14.47
N THR A 18 -12.76 22.86 15.56
CA THR A 18 -13.39 24.17 15.60
C THR A 18 -12.39 25.27 15.23
N ASP A 19 -11.15 25.19 15.75
CA ASP A 19 -10.07 26.09 15.40
C ASP A 19 -9.66 25.96 13.93
N GLN A 20 -9.53 24.73 13.41
CA GLN A 20 -9.18 24.49 12.01
C GLN A 20 -10.27 24.97 11.03
N ALA A 21 -11.53 24.77 11.37
CA ALA A 21 -12.66 25.19 10.55
C ALA A 21 -12.94 26.71 10.63
N GLY A 22 -12.50 27.37 11.70
CA GLY A 22 -12.89 28.73 12.04
C GLY A 22 -14.40 28.87 12.34
N ALA A 23 -15.06 27.79 12.75
CA ALA A 23 -16.49 27.72 13.03
C ALA A 23 -16.80 26.54 13.94
N ALA A 24 -17.93 26.58 14.65
CA ALA A 24 -18.30 25.52 15.58
C ALA A 24 -18.46 24.17 14.87
N VAL A 25 -17.76 23.17 15.38
CA VAL A 25 -17.80 21.77 14.94
C VAL A 25 -18.50 20.93 16.01
N ARG A 26 -19.30 19.99 15.57
CA ARG A 26 -19.94 18.99 16.43
C ARG A 26 -19.66 17.60 15.87
N ILE A 27 -19.06 16.73 16.66
CA ILE A 27 -18.94 15.30 16.35
C ILE A 27 -20.31 14.66 16.61
N LEU A 28 -20.90 14.05 15.59
CA LEU A 28 -22.20 13.39 15.65
C LEU A 28 -22.08 11.91 16.01
N ALA A 29 -21.06 11.24 15.45
CA ALA A 29 -20.78 9.83 15.70
C ALA A 29 -19.29 9.55 15.51
N THR A 30 -18.82 8.51 16.21
CA THR A 30 -17.48 7.94 16.04
C THR A 30 -17.57 6.42 15.98
N GLU A 31 -16.84 5.80 15.07
CA GLU A 31 -16.78 4.35 14.91
C GLU A 31 -15.34 3.93 14.63
N ARG A 32 -14.82 2.95 15.39
CA ARG A 32 -13.53 2.36 15.03
C ARG A 32 -13.69 1.43 13.85
N LEU A 33 -12.92 1.68 12.78
CA LEU A 33 -12.91 0.83 11.60
C LEU A 33 -12.01 -0.40 11.85
N SER A 34 -12.47 -1.56 11.36
CA SER A 34 -11.69 -2.78 11.36
C SER A 34 -10.76 -2.80 10.13
N GLY A 35 -9.48 -3.02 10.35
CA GLY A 35 -8.45 -3.13 9.29
C GLY A 35 -7.23 -2.28 9.62
N GLY A 36 -6.04 -2.79 9.24
CA GLY A 36 -4.74 -2.24 9.59
C GLY A 36 -4.17 -2.87 10.87
N ALA A 37 -3.04 -3.58 10.73
CA ALA A 37 -2.37 -4.23 11.87
C ALA A 37 -1.61 -3.23 12.75
N ILE A 38 -1.18 -2.14 12.16
CA ILE A 38 -0.25 -1.15 12.76
C ILE A 38 -0.85 0.25 12.91
N GLN A 39 -2.10 0.47 12.46
CA GLN A 39 -2.74 1.78 12.53
C GLN A 39 -4.15 1.67 13.08
N GLU A 40 -4.59 2.76 13.71
CA GLU A 40 -5.96 2.92 14.16
C GLU A 40 -6.69 3.90 13.24
N ASN A 41 -7.82 3.42 12.70
CA ASN A 41 -8.69 4.22 11.86
C ASN A 41 -10.04 4.41 12.56
N HIS A 42 -10.50 5.66 12.68
CA HIS A 42 -11.79 5.99 13.27
C HIS A 42 -12.62 6.81 12.28
N ARG A 43 -13.81 6.32 11.94
CA ARG A 43 -14.78 7.09 11.19
C ARG A 43 -15.39 8.15 12.10
N LEU A 44 -15.50 9.36 11.59
CA LEU A 44 -16.05 10.53 12.28
C LEU A 44 -17.16 11.15 11.43
N GLU A 45 -18.38 11.20 11.94
CA GLU A 45 -19.42 12.05 11.35
C GLU A 45 -19.41 13.39 12.07
N ILE A 46 -19.18 14.48 11.35
CA ILE A 46 -19.13 15.84 11.92
C ILE A 46 -20.13 16.77 11.22
N ASP A 47 -20.55 17.79 11.95
CA ASP A 47 -21.38 18.89 11.44
C ASP A 47 -20.69 20.23 11.76
N VAL A 48 -20.47 21.05 10.73
CA VAL A 48 -19.73 22.30 10.80
C VAL A 48 -20.66 23.45 10.42
N THR A 49 -20.84 24.42 11.32
CA THR A 49 -21.88 25.49 11.17
C THR A 49 -21.48 26.61 10.22
N GLY A 50 -20.23 26.60 9.69
CA GLY A 50 -19.71 27.66 8.81
C GLY A 50 -18.21 27.51 8.59
N GLY A 51 -17.49 28.61 8.36
CA GLY A 51 -16.04 28.63 8.21
C GLY A 51 -15.55 27.95 6.92
N ALA A 52 -14.39 27.27 6.99
CA ALA A 52 -13.72 26.67 5.83
C ALA A 52 -14.45 25.42 5.29
N TRP A 53 -15.22 24.71 6.14
CA TRP A 53 -15.84 23.40 5.80
C TRP A 53 -17.31 23.36 6.23
N PRO A 54 -18.21 24.18 5.69
CA PRO A 54 -19.60 24.20 6.13
C PRO A 54 -20.35 22.92 5.76
N GLY A 55 -21.17 22.40 6.68
CA GLY A 55 -22.05 21.25 6.46
C GLY A 55 -21.58 19.97 7.14
N ARG A 56 -22.18 18.85 6.73
CA ARG A 56 -21.87 17.52 7.26
C ARG A 56 -20.74 16.89 6.49
N HIS A 57 -19.80 16.27 7.22
CA HIS A 57 -18.68 15.54 6.66
C HIS A 57 -18.57 14.16 7.30
N ASP A 58 -18.22 13.20 6.48
CA ASP A 58 -17.88 11.84 6.87
C ASP A 58 -16.37 11.67 6.64
N LEU A 59 -15.61 11.57 7.71
CA LEU A 59 -14.16 11.59 7.71
C LEU A 59 -13.61 10.30 8.32
N VAL A 60 -12.35 9.99 8.00
CA VAL A 60 -11.56 8.98 8.69
C VAL A 60 -10.38 9.67 9.36
N LEU A 61 -10.26 9.50 10.66
CA LEU A 61 -9.08 9.82 11.45
C LEU A 61 -8.14 8.62 11.39
N ARG A 62 -6.89 8.85 10.96
CA ARG A 62 -5.82 7.84 10.90
C ARG A 62 -4.70 8.24 11.85
N ARG A 63 -4.37 7.37 12.81
CA ARG A 63 -3.28 7.54 13.78
C ARG A 63 -2.47 6.25 13.93
N ASP A 64 -1.30 6.34 14.55
CA ASP A 64 -0.51 5.16 14.86
C ASP A 64 -1.18 4.30 15.92
N ALA A 65 -1.06 2.97 15.79
CA ALA A 65 -1.35 2.03 16.86
C ALA A 65 -0.14 1.93 17.81
N ALA A 66 -0.32 1.25 18.93
CA ALA A 66 0.75 1.05 19.92
C ALA A 66 1.94 0.21 19.39
N SER A 67 1.75 -0.54 18.30
CA SER A 67 2.81 -1.30 17.60
C SER A 67 3.09 -0.66 16.25
N ALA A 68 4.28 -0.07 16.07
CA ALA A 68 4.73 0.48 14.80
C ALA A 68 5.70 -0.48 14.09
N VAL A 69 5.70 -0.50 12.76
CA VAL A 69 6.75 -1.15 11.95
C VAL A 69 7.80 -0.08 11.60
N ALA A 70 9.05 -0.34 11.91
CA ALA A 70 10.15 0.62 11.76
C ALA A 70 10.36 1.15 10.34
N THR A 71 9.79 0.50 9.32
CA THR A 71 9.93 0.88 7.90
C THR A 71 8.75 1.65 7.34
N SER A 72 7.68 1.90 8.12
CA SER A 72 6.53 2.67 7.66
C SER A 72 6.75 4.17 7.80
N HIS A 73 6.20 4.95 6.88
CA HIS A 73 6.19 6.41 6.97
C HIS A 73 5.43 6.91 8.20
N SER A 74 5.89 8.04 8.74
CA SER A 74 5.14 8.78 9.76
C SER A 74 3.80 9.29 9.21
N ARG A 75 2.88 9.65 10.11
CA ARG A 75 1.55 10.17 9.69
C ARG A 75 1.66 11.46 8.87
N ALA A 76 2.64 12.31 9.14
CA ALA A 76 2.90 13.52 8.36
C ALA A 76 3.40 13.19 6.94
N GLU A 77 4.32 12.23 6.82
CA GLU A 77 4.84 11.76 5.54
C GLU A 77 3.75 11.05 4.71
N GLU A 78 2.93 10.18 5.33
CA GLU A 78 1.80 9.53 4.65
C GLU A 78 0.76 10.55 4.17
N PHE A 79 0.47 11.58 4.96
CA PHE A 79 -0.41 12.68 4.56
C PHE A 79 0.16 13.47 3.37
N ALA A 80 1.47 13.71 3.33
CA ALA A 80 2.13 14.36 2.20
C ALA A 80 2.05 13.51 0.92
N LEU A 81 2.25 12.18 1.02
CA LEU A 81 2.07 11.23 -0.07
C LEU A 81 0.63 11.25 -0.60
N LEU A 82 -0.35 11.20 0.32
CA LEU A 82 -1.77 11.23 -0.04
C LEU A 82 -2.14 12.54 -0.77
N LYS A 83 -1.58 13.68 -0.32
CA LYS A 83 -1.76 14.98 -1.00
C LYS A 83 -1.15 14.99 -2.40
N ALA A 84 0.06 14.47 -2.57
CA ALA A 84 0.72 14.40 -3.87
C ALA A 84 -0.07 13.51 -4.82
N ALA A 85 -0.51 12.33 -4.37
CA ALA A 85 -1.35 11.42 -5.13
C ALA A 85 -2.69 12.05 -5.53
N HIS A 86 -3.40 12.68 -4.59
CA HIS A 86 -4.66 13.38 -4.88
C HIS A 86 -4.47 14.49 -5.92
N THR A 87 -3.39 15.26 -5.82
CA THR A 87 -3.06 16.35 -6.77
C THR A 87 -2.75 15.80 -8.16
N ALA A 88 -2.14 14.63 -8.25
CA ALA A 88 -1.85 13.96 -9.52
C ALA A 88 -3.07 13.25 -10.14
N GLY A 89 -4.25 13.35 -9.53
CA GLY A 89 -5.48 12.74 -10.03
C GLY A 89 -5.63 11.24 -9.73
N VAL A 90 -4.81 10.71 -8.80
CA VAL A 90 -4.98 9.35 -8.29
C VAL A 90 -6.29 9.27 -7.51
N THR A 91 -7.03 8.17 -7.71
CA THR A 91 -8.23 7.90 -6.91
C THR A 91 -7.82 7.49 -5.50
N VAL A 92 -7.87 8.44 -4.58
CA VAL A 92 -7.53 8.28 -3.15
C VAL A 92 -8.58 8.97 -2.28
N PRO A 93 -8.69 8.64 -0.98
CA PRO A 93 -9.47 9.45 -0.06
C PRO A 93 -8.95 10.89 -0.07
N ALA A 94 -9.84 11.88 -0.27
CA ALA A 94 -9.38 13.27 -0.29
C ALA A 94 -8.79 13.67 1.07
N PRO A 95 -7.51 14.11 1.13
CA PRO A 95 -6.87 14.53 2.39
C PRO A 95 -7.48 15.83 2.88
N CYS A 96 -7.77 15.91 4.19
CA CYS A 96 -8.40 17.10 4.78
C CYS A 96 -7.39 17.92 5.58
N VAL A 97 -6.89 17.39 6.69
CA VAL A 97 -6.03 18.13 7.61
C VAL A 97 -5.11 17.17 8.39
N LEU A 98 -3.88 17.62 8.64
CA LEU A 98 -2.87 16.95 9.46
C LEU A 98 -2.79 17.65 10.82
N CYS A 99 -2.66 16.88 11.89
CA CYS A 99 -2.30 17.34 13.22
C CYS A 99 -0.98 16.70 13.65
N GLU A 100 0.04 17.51 13.88
CA GLU A 100 1.35 17.09 14.37
C GLU A 100 1.49 17.29 15.90
N ASP A 101 0.47 17.84 16.57
CA ASP A 101 0.46 18.00 18.02
C ASP A 101 0.19 16.66 18.71
N GLU A 102 1.25 16.04 19.20
CA GLU A 102 1.19 14.76 19.89
C GLU A 102 0.35 14.81 21.18
N SER A 103 0.22 16.00 21.80
CA SER A 103 -0.53 16.15 23.05
C SER A 103 -2.03 15.98 22.89
N LEU A 104 -2.54 16.13 21.65
CA LEU A 104 -3.98 16.12 21.37
C LEU A 104 -4.56 14.72 21.51
N LEU A 105 -3.99 13.73 20.83
CA LEU A 105 -4.48 12.33 20.83
C LEU A 105 -3.37 11.30 21.14
N GLY A 106 -2.22 11.74 21.70
CA GLY A 106 -1.11 10.86 22.05
C GLY A 106 -0.16 10.55 20.91
N GLY A 107 -0.30 11.20 19.78
CA GLY A 107 0.55 11.09 18.60
C GLY A 107 -0.03 11.87 17.43
N PRO A 108 0.77 12.07 16.35
CA PRO A 108 0.30 12.70 15.13
C PRO A 108 -0.85 11.91 14.49
N PHE A 109 -1.77 12.61 13.85
CA PHE A 109 -2.86 12.02 13.09
C PHE A 109 -3.26 12.91 11.90
N PHE A 110 -3.97 12.33 10.95
CA PHE A 110 -4.60 13.12 9.91
C PHE A 110 -6.06 12.71 9.69
N LEU A 111 -6.78 13.60 9.04
CA LEU A 111 -8.16 13.37 8.58
C LEU A 111 -8.19 13.34 7.06
N MET A 112 -8.98 12.41 6.54
CA MET A 112 -9.30 12.27 5.11
C MET A 112 -10.80 11.99 4.96
N HIS A 113 -11.37 12.24 3.79
CA HIS A 113 -12.75 11.88 3.52
C HIS A 113 -12.97 10.37 3.61
N CYS A 114 -14.06 9.96 4.24
CA CYS A 114 -14.47 8.57 4.24
C CYS A 114 -14.95 8.18 2.83
N VAL A 115 -14.47 7.04 2.33
CA VAL A 115 -14.89 6.50 1.04
C VAL A 115 -15.66 5.21 1.25
N ALA A 116 -16.68 4.99 0.43
CA ALA A 116 -17.47 3.77 0.43
C ALA A 116 -16.79 2.68 -0.41
N GLY A 117 -17.05 1.43 -0.06
CA GLY A 117 -16.59 0.28 -0.84
C GLY A 117 -16.13 -0.91 0.00
N GLU A 118 -15.61 -1.91 -0.68
CA GLU A 118 -15.01 -3.12 -0.10
C GLU A 118 -13.52 -3.18 -0.50
N ALA A 119 -12.63 -3.44 0.47
CA ALA A 119 -11.20 -3.61 0.21
C ALA A 119 -10.70 -5.04 0.54
N ARG A 120 -11.57 -5.92 1.07
CA ARG A 120 -11.16 -7.30 1.39
C ARG A 120 -10.97 -8.12 0.12
N GLY A 121 -9.73 -8.31 -0.31
CA GLY A 121 -9.36 -8.98 -1.55
C GLY A 121 -10.08 -10.32 -1.75
N GLY A 122 -10.11 -11.19 -0.73
CA GLY A 122 -10.81 -12.47 -0.79
C GLY A 122 -12.34 -12.36 -0.99
N ARG A 123 -12.96 -11.20 -0.77
CA ARG A 123 -14.36 -10.92 -1.14
C ARG A 123 -14.48 -10.39 -2.55
N LEU A 124 -13.61 -9.45 -2.92
CA LEU A 124 -13.61 -8.81 -4.25
C LEU A 124 -13.44 -9.83 -5.37
N VAL A 125 -12.51 -10.77 -5.22
CA VAL A 125 -12.21 -11.79 -6.25
C VAL A 125 -13.30 -12.84 -6.41
N LYS A 126 -14.32 -12.89 -5.53
CA LYS A 126 -15.47 -13.82 -5.68
C LYS A 126 -16.45 -13.38 -6.76
N ASN A 127 -16.43 -12.11 -7.13
CA ASN A 127 -17.23 -11.58 -8.23
C ASN A 127 -16.72 -12.11 -9.58
N ALA A 128 -17.53 -11.95 -10.62
CA ALA A 128 -17.09 -12.27 -11.97
C ALA A 128 -15.91 -11.35 -12.37
N PRO A 129 -14.94 -11.85 -13.19
CA PRO A 129 -13.88 -11.01 -13.71
C PRO A 129 -14.42 -9.79 -14.42
N ASP A 130 -13.84 -8.61 -14.16
CA ASP A 130 -14.27 -7.34 -14.77
C ASP A 130 -13.06 -6.65 -15.43
N ALA A 131 -12.98 -6.77 -16.75
CA ALA A 131 -11.89 -6.18 -17.54
C ALA A 131 -11.93 -4.64 -17.53
N ALA A 132 -13.11 -4.02 -17.39
CA ALA A 132 -13.23 -2.57 -17.30
C ALA A 132 -12.65 -2.05 -15.99
N LEU A 133 -13.03 -2.66 -14.85
CA LEU A 133 -12.45 -2.34 -13.56
C LEU A 133 -10.92 -2.50 -13.58
N VAL A 134 -10.44 -3.63 -14.09
CA VAL A 134 -9.00 -3.93 -14.14
C VAL A 134 -8.24 -2.93 -15.01
N ARG A 135 -8.84 -2.47 -16.12
CA ARG A 135 -8.29 -1.40 -16.94
C ARG A 135 -8.21 -0.07 -16.17
N ASP A 136 -9.26 0.28 -15.42
CA ASP A 136 -9.27 1.48 -14.58
C ASP A 136 -8.20 1.41 -13.48
N LEU A 137 -7.94 0.23 -12.91
CA LEU A 137 -6.85 0.04 -11.94
C LEU A 137 -5.48 0.30 -12.57
N GLY A 138 -5.25 -0.17 -13.80
CA GLY A 138 -4.02 0.13 -14.55
C GLY A 138 -3.85 1.63 -14.80
N ALA A 139 -4.91 2.31 -15.25
CA ALA A 139 -4.89 3.77 -15.46
C ALA A 139 -4.63 4.54 -14.16
N ASN A 140 -5.23 4.11 -13.04
CA ASN A 140 -4.99 4.72 -11.73
C ASN A 140 -3.54 4.56 -11.27
N LEU A 141 -2.92 3.39 -11.50
CA LEU A 141 -1.49 3.19 -11.21
C LEU A 141 -0.60 4.11 -12.08
N ALA A 142 -0.97 4.33 -13.33
CA ALA A 142 -0.28 5.27 -14.20
C ALA A 142 -0.30 6.72 -13.66
N HIS A 143 -1.39 7.14 -13.03
CA HIS A 143 -1.45 8.43 -12.34
C HIS A 143 -0.47 8.49 -11.16
N ILE A 144 -0.31 7.42 -10.37
CA ILE A 144 0.71 7.36 -9.31
C ILE A 144 2.10 7.55 -9.94
N HIS A 145 2.40 6.81 -10.99
CA HIS A 145 3.68 6.84 -11.70
C HIS A 145 3.93 8.11 -12.53
N SER A 146 2.95 9.01 -12.63
CA SER A 146 3.17 10.35 -13.18
C SER A 146 3.91 11.29 -12.21
N ILE A 147 3.99 10.92 -10.93
CA ILE A 147 4.71 11.67 -9.90
C ILE A 147 6.19 11.27 -9.97
N THR A 148 7.04 12.22 -10.36
CA THR A 148 8.49 12.00 -10.54
C THR A 148 9.31 12.88 -9.61
N PRO A 149 10.52 12.44 -9.22
CA PRO A 149 11.43 13.29 -8.46
C PRO A 149 12.05 14.39 -9.34
N PRO A 150 12.32 15.62 -8.80
CA PRO A 150 11.92 16.05 -7.47
C PRO A 150 10.45 16.41 -7.38
N CYS A 151 9.82 16.11 -6.24
CA CYS A 151 8.43 16.46 -5.97
C CYS A 151 8.34 17.23 -4.65
N ASP A 152 7.70 18.40 -4.68
CA ASP A 152 7.53 19.24 -3.50
C ASP A 152 6.75 18.50 -2.41
N GLY A 153 7.22 18.59 -1.18
CA GLY A 153 6.63 17.91 -0.02
C GLY A 153 7.05 16.44 0.16
N LEU A 154 7.74 15.83 -0.83
CA LEU A 154 8.22 14.44 -0.76
C LEU A 154 9.74 14.31 -0.54
N GLY A 155 10.40 15.37 -0.04
CA GLY A 155 11.86 15.36 0.21
C GLY A 155 12.31 14.30 1.22
N PHE A 156 11.43 13.83 2.10
CA PHE A 156 11.71 12.76 3.06
C PHE A 156 11.97 11.40 2.39
N LEU A 157 11.51 11.19 1.17
CA LEU A 157 11.79 9.97 0.39
C LEU A 157 13.27 9.84 0.00
N GLY A 158 14.06 10.89 0.23
CA GLY A 158 15.50 10.88 0.00
C GLY A 158 15.89 10.89 -1.47
N THR A 159 17.14 10.48 -1.73
CA THR A 159 17.68 10.42 -3.08
C THR A 159 17.15 9.19 -3.82
N PRO A 160 16.55 9.35 -5.00
CA PRO A 160 16.08 8.22 -5.79
C PRO A 160 17.22 7.25 -6.14
N PRO A 161 16.98 5.93 -6.12
CA PRO A 161 17.99 4.95 -6.53
C PRO A 161 18.30 5.11 -8.03
N THR A 162 19.57 4.97 -8.40
CA THR A 162 19.98 4.99 -9.81
C THR A 162 19.66 3.68 -10.54
N ASP A 163 19.58 2.59 -9.81
CA ASP A 163 19.24 1.26 -10.29
C ASP A 163 18.33 0.58 -9.25
N PRO A 164 17.00 0.77 -9.35
CA PRO A 164 16.04 0.21 -8.39
C PRO A 164 16.08 -1.30 -8.28
N ALA A 165 16.27 -2.01 -9.41
CA ALA A 165 16.31 -3.46 -9.42
C ALA A 165 17.47 -4.00 -8.60
N ARG A 166 18.67 -3.48 -8.80
CA ARG A 166 19.85 -3.88 -8.02
C ARG A 166 19.79 -3.42 -6.57
N ALA A 167 19.22 -2.25 -6.32
CA ALA A 167 19.00 -1.77 -4.95
C ALA A 167 18.05 -2.70 -4.18
N ALA A 168 16.95 -3.14 -4.79
CA ALA A 168 16.02 -4.09 -4.20
C ALA A 168 16.67 -5.47 -3.93
N VAL A 169 17.46 -6.00 -4.89
CA VAL A 169 18.21 -7.25 -4.67
C VAL A 169 19.14 -7.14 -3.46
N ALA A 170 19.88 -6.02 -3.35
CA ALA A 170 20.81 -5.81 -2.24
C ALA A 170 20.06 -5.69 -0.90
N GLU A 171 18.92 -5.00 -0.88
CA GLU A 171 18.07 -4.84 0.31
C GLU A 171 17.54 -6.21 0.79
N TYR A 172 16.91 -7.00 -0.12
CA TYR A 172 16.33 -8.29 0.28
C TYR A 172 17.40 -9.34 0.59
N ARG A 173 18.59 -9.26 -0.01
CA ARG A 173 19.73 -10.05 0.40
C ARG A 173 20.14 -9.75 1.83
N ALA A 174 20.29 -8.47 2.17
CA ALA A 174 20.65 -8.08 3.53
C ALA A 174 19.62 -8.52 4.58
N PHE A 175 18.33 -8.48 4.22
CA PHE A 175 17.28 -8.98 5.10
C PHE A 175 17.33 -10.51 5.26
N LEU A 176 17.57 -11.25 4.17
CA LEU A 176 17.67 -12.70 4.23
C LEU A 176 18.90 -13.16 5.02
N ASP A 177 20.04 -12.49 4.85
CA ASP A 177 21.29 -12.76 5.57
C ASP A 177 21.18 -12.52 7.09
N ALA A 178 20.22 -11.70 7.54
CA ALA A 178 19.95 -11.47 8.95
C ALA A 178 19.09 -12.57 9.60
N LEU A 179 18.50 -13.47 8.81
CA LEU A 179 17.71 -14.59 9.32
C LEU A 179 18.60 -15.80 9.64
N PRO A 180 18.26 -16.60 10.66
CA PRO A 180 19.13 -17.68 11.13
C PRO A 180 19.11 -18.93 10.23
N ASP A 181 18.03 -19.15 9.49
CA ASP A 181 17.81 -20.35 8.70
C ASP A 181 18.09 -20.13 7.22
N PRO A 182 18.61 -21.13 6.48
CA PRO A 182 18.85 -21.04 5.06
C PRO A 182 17.55 -21.18 4.25
N HIS A 183 17.41 -20.37 3.20
CA HIS A 183 16.27 -20.38 2.28
C HIS A 183 16.73 -20.55 0.82
N PRO A 184 17.13 -21.76 0.39
CA PRO A 184 17.82 -21.99 -0.89
C PRO A 184 17.03 -21.52 -2.13
N ALA A 185 15.69 -21.64 -2.14
CA ALA A 185 14.88 -21.19 -3.26
C ALA A 185 14.81 -19.66 -3.35
N VAL A 186 14.76 -18.97 -2.21
CA VAL A 186 14.82 -17.49 -2.16
C VAL A 186 16.21 -17.00 -2.58
N GLU A 187 17.28 -17.68 -2.13
CA GLU A 187 18.66 -17.41 -2.55
C GLU A 187 18.83 -17.57 -4.06
N TRP A 188 18.27 -18.64 -4.63
CA TRP A 188 18.24 -18.86 -6.08
C TRP A 188 17.54 -17.69 -6.79
N GLY A 189 16.36 -17.29 -6.31
CA GLY A 189 15.62 -16.14 -6.85
C GLY A 189 16.42 -14.84 -6.82
N LEU A 190 17.11 -14.55 -5.71
CA LEU A 190 18.00 -13.38 -5.59
C LEU A 190 19.18 -13.43 -6.54
N ALA A 191 19.78 -14.61 -6.75
CA ALA A 191 20.88 -14.78 -7.72
C ALA A 191 20.37 -14.55 -9.15
N TRP A 192 19.23 -15.16 -9.50
CA TRP A 192 18.62 -14.96 -10.81
C TRP A 192 18.29 -13.47 -11.07
N LEU A 193 17.69 -12.78 -10.09
CA LEU A 193 17.39 -11.36 -10.17
C LEU A 193 18.63 -10.49 -10.34
N ALA A 194 19.74 -10.84 -9.68
CA ALA A 194 21.02 -10.12 -9.84
C ALA A 194 21.56 -10.22 -11.28
N ASP A 195 21.42 -11.39 -11.89
CA ASP A 195 21.93 -11.68 -13.24
C ASP A 195 21.03 -11.13 -14.36
N HIS A 196 19.72 -10.98 -14.10
CA HIS A 196 18.71 -10.60 -15.09
C HIS A 196 18.12 -9.20 -14.89
N ALA A 197 18.77 -8.35 -14.07
CA ALA A 197 18.25 -7.00 -13.78
C ALA A 197 18.09 -6.19 -15.08
N PRO A 198 16.85 -5.73 -15.40
CA PRO A 198 16.62 -4.91 -16.58
C PRO A 198 17.19 -3.50 -16.38
N ALA A 199 17.43 -2.81 -17.49
CA ALA A 199 17.70 -1.37 -17.41
C ALA A 199 16.47 -0.65 -16.83
N PRO A 200 16.65 0.34 -15.91
CA PRO A 200 15.54 1.10 -15.36
C PRO A 200 14.73 1.79 -16.46
N CYS A 201 13.41 1.71 -16.40
CA CYS A 201 12.53 2.38 -17.35
C CYS A 201 12.10 3.78 -16.90
N GLY A 202 12.58 4.23 -15.77
CA GLY A 202 12.34 5.54 -15.15
C GLY A 202 12.33 5.45 -13.63
N ILE A 203 12.34 6.60 -12.97
CA ILE A 203 12.14 6.69 -11.52
C ILE A 203 10.87 7.49 -11.27
N VAL A 204 9.95 6.88 -10.55
CA VAL A 204 8.64 7.43 -10.25
C VAL A 204 8.30 7.18 -8.77
N LEU A 205 7.23 7.82 -8.28
CA LEU A 205 6.63 7.40 -7.04
C LEU A 205 5.95 6.06 -7.25
N CYS A 206 6.39 5.03 -6.53
CA CYS A 206 5.74 3.73 -6.44
C CYS A 206 4.97 3.63 -5.13
N HIS A 207 3.80 3.01 -5.18
CA HIS A 207 3.00 2.71 -3.99
C HIS A 207 3.68 1.66 -3.12
N ARG A 208 4.37 0.72 -3.76
CA ARG A 208 5.11 -0.41 -3.17
C ARG A 208 4.26 -1.41 -2.37
N ASP A 209 2.94 -1.21 -2.35
CA ASP A 209 1.95 -2.22 -1.89
C ASP A 209 0.63 -2.10 -2.70
N TYR A 210 0.73 -1.84 -4.01
CA TYR A 210 -0.42 -1.75 -4.91
C TYR A 210 -0.99 -3.15 -5.15
N ARG A 211 -1.98 -3.55 -4.37
CA ARG A 211 -2.62 -4.87 -4.40
C ARG A 211 -4.10 -4.78 -4.01
N VAL A 212 -4.86 -5.81 -4.35
CA VAL A 212 -6.33 -5.83 -4.20
C VAL A 212 -6.79 -5.51 -2.77
N GLY A 213 -6.02 -5.89 -1.75
CA GLY A 213 -6.32 -5.56 -0.34
C GLY A 213 -6.25 -4.06 0.01
N ASN A 214 -5.62 -3.25 -0.84
CA ASN A 214 -5.45 -1.80 -0.66
C ASN A 214 -6.26 -0.98 -1.66
N LEU A 215 -7.17 -1.63 -2.41
CA LEU A 215 -8.04 -0.98 -3.39
C LEU A 215 -9.49 -1.08 -2.92
N MET A 216 -10.10 0.08 -2.64
CA MET A 216 -11.53 0.17 -2.33
C MET A 216 -12.33 0.11 -3.62
N ILE A 217 -13.25 -0.82 -3.70
CA ILE A 217 -14.12 -1.00 -4.87
C ILE A 217 -15.58 -0.80 -4.44
N GLU A 218 -16.26 0.13 -5.09
CA GLU A 218 -17.67 0.37 -4.91
C GLU A 218 -18.42 0.26 -6.24
N ASN A 219 -19.46 -0.56 -6.30
CA ASN A 219 -20.29 -0.76 -7.49
C ASN A 219 -19.48 -1.08 -8.77
N GLY A 220 -18.42 -1.88 -8.65
CA GLY A 220 -17.54 -2.27 -9.76
C GLY A 220 -16.58 -1.19 -10.22
N LYS A 221 -16.35 -0.14 -9.44
CA LYS A 221 -15.41 0.96 -9.73
C LYS A 221 -14.44 1.16 -8.59
N LEU A 222 -13.22 1.58 -8.91
CA LEU A 222 -12.26 2.03 -7.90
C LEU A 222 -12.80 3.29 -7.21
N SER A 223 -12.93 3.24 -5.90
CA SER A 223 -13.32 4.39 -5.07
C SER A 223 -12.15 4.99 -4.28
N ALA A 224 -11.13 4.19 -3.96
CA ALA A 224 -9.87 4.70 -3.40
C ALA A 224 -8.72 3.69 -3.46
N THR A 225 -7.49 4.21 -3.54
CA THR A 225 -6.24 3.51 -3.25
C THR A 225 -5.81 3.88 -1.83
N LEU A 226 -5.57 2.89 -0.98
CA LEU A 226 -5.29 3.01 0.45
C LEU A 226 -3.86 2.58 0.76
N ASP A 227 -3.39 2.94 1.96
CA ASP A 227 -2.19 2.39 2.60
C ASP A 227 -0.86 2.77 1.92
N TRP A 228 -0.52 4.06 2.03
CA TRP A 228 0.63 4.69 1.41
C TRP A 228 1.92 4.60 2.25
N GLU A 229 1.92 3.82 3.31
CA GLU A 229 2.99 3.78 4.31
C GLU A 229 4.34 3.27 3.81
N PHE A 230 4.38 2.60 2.65
CA PHE A 230 5.62 2.07 2.04
C PHE A 230 6.02 2.78 0.74
N ALA A 231 5.25 3.78 0.32
CA ALA A 231 5.49 4.46 -0.94
C ALA A 231 6.90 5.06 -1.03
N GLY A 232 7.51 5.03 -2.22
CA GLY A 232 8.88 5.49 -2.39
C GLY A 232 9.30 5.60 -3.85
N TRP A 233 10.48 6.17 -4.09
CA TRP A 233 11.04 6.27 -5.43
C TRP A 233 11.53 4.90 -5.92
N SER A 234 11.02 4.44 -7.06
CA SER A 234 11.46 3.18 -7.67
C SER A 234 11.17 3.14 -9.18
N ASP A 235 11.48 2.00 -9.80
CA ASP A 235 11.04 1.68 -11.15
C ASP A 235 9.53 1.40 -11.15
N PRO A 236 8.75 1.97 -12.10
CA PRO A 236 7.30 1.75 -12.15
C PRO A 236 6.89 0.29 -12.28
N LEU A 237 7.76 -0.57 -12.82
CA LEU A 237 7.45 -2.00 -12.96
C LEU A 237 7.47 -2.75 -11.62
N GLU A 238 8.02 -2.16 -10.54
CA GLU A 238 7.91 -2.74 -9.18
C GLU A 238 6.45 -2.90 -8.76
N ASP A 239 5.63 -1.86 -8.92
CA ASP A 239 4.20 -1.93 -8.57
C ASP A 239 3.42 -2.82 -9.53
N ILE A 240 3.75 -2.82 -10.82
CA ILE A 240 3.12 -3.70 -11.81
C ILE A 240 3.39 -5.17 -11.46
N GLY A 241 4.65 -5.53 -11.23
CA GLY A 241 5.02 -6.88 -10.83
C GLY A 241 4.36 -7.29 -9.52
N TRP A 242 4.31 -6.38 -8.55
CA TRP A 242 3.62 -6.64 -7.28
C TRP A 242 2.13 -6.91 -7.47
N PHE A 243 1.41 -6.12 -8.26
CA PHE A 243 -0.01 -6.32 -8.52
C PHE A 243 -0.31 -7.60 -9.29
N LEU A 244 0.54 -7.98 -10.24
CA LEU A 244 0.37 -9.16 -11.08
C LEU A 244 0.85 -10.44 -10.40
N ALA A 245 1.62 -10.36 -9.32
CA ALA A 245 2.16 -11.53 -8.63
C ALA A 245 1.07 -12.50 -8.19
N LYS A 246 1.34 -13.80 -8.35
CA LYS A 246 0.36 -14.87 -8.13
C LYS A 246 -0.14 -14.92 -6.68
N CYS A 247 0.70 -14.57 -5.72
CA CYS A 247 0.36 -14.54 -4.29
C CYS A 247 -0.80 -13.59 -3.94
N TRP A 248 -1.11 -12.60 -4.77
CA TRP A 248 -2.21 -11.65 -4.54
C TRP A 248 -3.52 -12.01 -5.26
N ARG A 249 -3.59 -13.17 -5.94
CA ARG A 249 -4.77 -13.58 -6.74
C ARG A 249 -5.85 -14.31 -5.92
N PHE A 250 -5.65 -14.53 -4.63
CA PHE A 250 -6.62 -15.15 -3.71
C PHE A 250 -7.25 -16.45 -4.25
N GLY A 251 -6.43 -17.30 -4.89
CA GLY A 251 -6.89 -18.58 -5.48
C GLY A 251 -7.52 -18.46 -6.86
N ARG A 252 -7.61 -17.25 -7.44
CA ARG A 252 -8.11 -17.01 -8.81
C ARG A 252 -6.94 -16.95 -9.80
N TRP A 253 -6.22 -18.06 -9.91
CA TRP A 253 -4.94 -18.13 -10.63
C TRP A 253 -5.00 -17.63 -12.06
N GLU A 254 -6.13 -17.89 -12.76
CA GLU A 254 -6.38 -17.48 -14.15
C GLU A 254 -6.63 -15.97 -14.32
N GLN A 255 -6.92 -15.27 -13.23
CA GLN A 255 -7.17 -13.83 -13.23
C GLN A 255 -5.92 -13.11 -12.76
N GLU A 256 -4.98 -12.91 -13.67
CA GLU A 256 -3.62 -12.48 -13.32
C GLU A 256 -3.54 -11.08 -12.73
N ALA A 257 -4.49 -10.20 -13.04
CA ALA A 257 -4.55 -8.87 -12.43
C ALA A 257 -5.22 -8.92 -11.04
N GLY A 258 -4.45 -9.31 -10.02
CA GLY A 258 -4.88 -9.35 -8.62
C GLY A 258 -6.07 -10.28 -8.33
N GLY A 259 -6.35 -11.25 -9.19
CA GLY A 259 -7.53 -12.13 -9.09
C GLY A 259 -8.83 -11.49 -9.59
N LEU A 260 -8.80 -10.25 -10.09
CA LEU A 260 -9.97 -9.48 -10.52
C LEU A 260 -10.27 -9.59 -12.03
N GLY A 261 -9.26 -9.90 -12.84
CA GLY A 261 -9.43 -10.01 -14.30
C GLY A 261 -8.11 -10.27 -15.04
N PRO A 262 -8.12 -10.14 -16.37
CA PRO A 262 -6.96 -10.48 -17.20
C PRO A 262 -5.85 -9.43 -17.11
N ARG A 263 -4.59 -9.90 -17.15
CA ARG A 263 -3.36 -9.09 -17.19
C ARG A 263 -3.40 -8.03 -18.29
N ASP A 264 -3.81 -8.44 -19.50
CA ASP A 264 -3.79 -7.56 -20.67
C ASP A 264 -4.69 -6.33 -20.50
N ALA A 265 -5.83 -6.47 -19.80
CA ALA A 265 -6.69 -5.33 -19.52
C ALA A 265 -6.02 -4.33 -18.56
N PHE A 266 -5.30 -4.82 -17.54
CA PHE A 266 -4.54 -3.97 -16.63
C PHE A 266 -3.42 -3.23 -17.33
N LEU A 267 -2.59 -3.95 -18.09
CA LEU A 267 -1.48 -3.36 -18.84
C LEU A 267 -1.98 -2.36 -19.89
N ALA A 268 -3.04 -2.69 -20.61
CA ALA A 268 -3.64 -1.77 -21.58
C ALA A 268 -4.15 -0.47 -20.93
N GLY A 269 -4.76 -0.54 -19.73
CA GLY A 269 -5.17 0.65 -19.00
C GLY A 269 -3.99 1.51 -18.58
N TYR A 270 -2.93 0.88 -18.09
CA TYR A 270 -1.69 1.54 -17.71
C TYR A 270 -0.98 2.20 -18.89
N GLU A 271 -0.79 1.45 -19.97
CA GLU A 271 -0.10 1.90 -21.19
C GLU A 271 -0.81 3.05 -21.88
N ASP A 272 -2.15 2.96 -22.00
CA ASP A 272 -2.97 4.03 -22.60
C ASP A 272 -2.87 5.33 -21.80
N ALA A 273 -2.88 5.25 -20.45
CA ALA A 273 -2.78 6.43 -19.61
C ALA A 273 -1.40 7.10 -19.67
N LEU A 274 -0.32 6.31 -19.84
CA LEU A 274 1.04 6.84 -19.99
C LEU A 274 1.44 7.17 -21.44
N GLY A 275 0.73 6.66 -22.42
CA GLY A 275 1.08 6.78 -23.84
C GLY A 275 2.34 6.01 -24.24
N ARG A 276 2.71 4.97 -23.51
CA ARG A 276 3.87 4.10 -23.78
C ARG A 276 3.60 2.66 -23.37
N THR A 277 4.23 1.71 -24.06
CA THR A 277 4.18 0.28 -23.74
C THR A 277 5.22 -0.10 -22.69
N VAL A 278 4.96 -1.18 -21.96
CA VAL A 278 5.89 -1.81 -21.02
C VAL A 278 6.52 -3.05 -21.65
N ASP A 279 7.76 -3.36 -21.28
CA ASP A 279 8.45 -4.58 -21.73
C ASP A 279 7.92 -5.79 -20.93
N PRO A 280 7.31 -6.80 -21.56
CA PRO A 280 6.82 -7.98 -20.86
C PRO A 280 7.91 -8.75 -20.10
N ALA A 281 9.16 -8.78 -20.62
CA ALA A 281 10.24 -9.46 -19.94
C ALA A 281 10.62 -8.73 -18.64
N ALA A 282 10.65 -7.40 -18.65
CA ALA A 282 10.90 -6.61 -17.46
C ALA A 282 9.74 -6.73 -16.46
N VAL A 283 8.48 -6.85 -16.91
CA VAL A 283 7.34 -7.15 -16.02
C VAL A 283 7.55 -8.50 -15.33
N THR A 284 7.93 -9.55 -16.08
CA THR A 284 8.21 -10.88 -15.49
C THR A 284 9.32 -10.83 -14.44
N TYR A 285 10.40 -10.06 -14.70
CA TYR A 285 11.45 -9.82 -13.70
C TYR A 285 10.87 -9.29 -12.38
N TRP A 286 10.03 -8.27 -12.45
CA TRP A 286 9.44 -7.65 -11.26
C TRP A 286 8.37 -8.52 -10.59
N GLU A 287 7.74 -9.45 -11.32
CA GLU A 287 6.90 -10.48 -10.69
C GLU A 287 7.73 -11.49 -9.88
N VAL A 288 8.91 -11.89 -10.38
CA VAL A 288 9.86 -12.71 -9.59
C VAL A 288 10.30 -11.93 -8.35
N MET A 289 10.68 -10.66 -8.51
CA MET A 289 11.05 -9.78 -7.40
C MET A 289 9.91 -9.69 -6.36
N ALA A 290 8.67 -9.62 -6.79
CA ALA A 290 7.51 -9.57 -5.89
C ALA A 290 7.38 -10.83 -5.03
N HIS A 291 7.61 -12.01 -5.60
CA HIS A 291 7.59 -13.26 -4.84
C HIS A 291 8.76 -13.37 -3.86
N VAL A 292 9.97 -12.98 -4.28
CA VAL A 292 11.15 -12.89 -3.38
C VAL A 292 10.90 -11.91 -2.25
N ARG A 293 10.44 -10.71 -2.56
CA ARG A 293 10.10 -9.68 -1.57
C ARG A 293 9.10 -10.19 -0.53
N TRP A 294 8.00 -10.80 -1.00
CA TRP A 294 6.98 -11.30 -0.08
C TRP A 294 7.49 -12.48 0.76
N ALA A 295 8.34 -13.36 0.21
CA ALA A 295 8.97 -14.43 0.97
C ALA A 295 9.85 -13.87 2.10
N VAL A 296 10.71 -12.90 1.79
CA VAL A 296 11.57 -12.24 2.79
C VAL A 296 10.75 -11.56 3.88
N ILE A 297 9.71 -10.77 3.52
CA ILE A 297 8.82 -10.13 4.49
C ILE A 297 8.11 -11.17 5.36
N ALA A 298 7.59 -12.24 4.77
CA ALA A 298 6.90 -13.29 5.52
C ALA A 298 7.82 -13.98 6.53
N LEU A 299 9.06 -14.24 6.16
CA LEU A 299 10.09 -14.79 7.05
C LEU A 299 10.43 -13.83 8.19
N GLN A 300 10.61 -12.54 7.90
CA GLN A 300 10.86 -11.52 8.93
C GLN A 300 9.69 -11.41 9.93
N GLN A 301 8.44 -11.42 9.44
CA GLN A 301 7.27 -11.38 10.31
C GLN A 301 7.22 -12.62 11.23
N ALA A 302 7.45 -13.80 10.68
CA ALA A 302 7.50 -15.02 11.48
C ALA A 302 8.66 -14.99 12.50
N TRP A 303 9.82 -14.46 12.12
CA TRP A 303 10.97 -14.33 13.00
C TRP A 303 10.69 -13.41 14.20
N ARG A 304 9.96 -12.33 14.05
CA ARG A 304 9.53 -11.45 15.16
C ARG A 304 8.75 -12.24 16.22
N HIS A 305 7.90 -13.21 15.79
CA HIS A 305 7.22 -14.11 16.74
C HIS A 305 8.18 -15.11 17.39
N VAL A 306 9.01 -15.79 16.58
CA VAL A 306 9.89 -16.87 17.05
C VAL A 306 10.98 -16.33 17.97
N SER A 307 11.54 -15.16 17.68
CA SER A 307 12.55 -14.50 18.52
C SER A 307 11.98 -13.97 19.85
N GLY A 308 10.66 -13.85 19.96
CA GLY A 308 9.99 -13.27 21.13
C GLY A 308 9.93 -11.74 21.11
N GLU A 309 10.37 -11.09 20.03
CA GLU A 309 10.25 -9.64 19.85
C GLU A 309 8.78 -9.19 19.85
N GLU A 310 7.93 -9.91 19.13
CA GLU A 310 6.48 -9.67 19.11
C GLU A 310 5.71 -11.00 19.06
N PRO A 311 5.34 -11.60 20.19
CA PRO A 311 4.59 -12.84 20.23
C PRO A 311 3.18 -12.67 19.65
N SER A 312 2.96 -13.11 18.40
CA SER A 312 1.70 -13.01 17.67
C SER A 312 1.49 -14.25 16.81
N LEU A 313 0.30 -14.90 16.96
CA LEU A 313 -0.07 -16.02 16.09
C LEU A 313 -0.21 -15.59 14.64
N GLU A 314 -0.67 -14.39 14.38
CA GLU A 314 -0.81 -13.83 13.03
C GLU A 314 0.56 -13.72 12.34
N LEU A 315 1.56 -13.17 13.04
CA LEU A 315 2.94 -13.11 12.53
C LEU A 315 3.52 -14.51 12.28
N ALA A 316 3.31 -15.46 13.19
CA ALA A 316 3.76 -16.84 13.02
C ALA A 316 3.14 -17.50 11.77
N LEU A 317 1.84 -17.27 11.53
CA LEU A 317 1.13 -17.85 10.40
C LEU A 317 1.55 -17.24 9.06
N THR A 318 2.17 -16.06 9.04
CA THR A 318 2.62 -15.43 7.80
C THR A 318 3.66 -16.29 7.07
N ALA A 319 4.50 -17.04 7.78
CA ALA A 319 5.48 -17.95 7.17
C ALA A 319 4.85 -19.10 6.35
N HIS A 320 3.57 -19.43 6.55
CA HIS A 320 2.92 -20.49 5.79
C HIS A 320 2.81 -20.21 4.28
N VAL A 321 2.93 -18.95 3.85
CA VAL A 321 2.94 -18.61 2.42
C VAL A 321 4.29 -18.87 1.76
N VAL A 322 5.38 -19.00 2.53
CA VAL A 322 6.75 -19.11 1.99
C VAL A 322 6.93 -20.27 1.03
N PRO A 323 6.48 -21.51 1.33
CA PRO A 323 6.63 -22.62 0.39
C PRO A 323 5.95 -22.41 -0.97
N GLU A 324 4.81 -21.71 -1.01
CA GLU A 324 4.14 -21.37 -2.28
C GLU A 324 4.96 -20.33 -3.05
N LEU A 325 5.53 -19.35 -2.37
CA LEU A 325 6.38 -18.32 -2.97
C LEU A 325 7.67 -18.92 -3.52
N GLU A 326 8.32 -19.83 -2.78
CA GLU A 326 9.50 -20.57 -3.22
C GLU A 326 9.21 -21.41 -4.48
N ALA A 327 8.06 -22.09 -4.51
CA ALA A 327 7.65 -22.85 -5.69
C ALA A 327 7.45 -21.96 -6.92
N GLU A 328 6.84 -20.78 -6.75
CA GLU A 328 6.65 -19.81 -7.85
C GLU A 328 7.98 -19.22 -8.31
N ILE A 329 8.88 -18.85 -7.39
CA ILE A 329 10.23 -18.38 -7.73
C ILE A 329 10.94 -19.40 -8.61
N LEU A 330 10.95 -20.67 -8.20
CA LEU A 330 11.59 -21.74 -8.97
C LEU A 330 10.90 -21.99 -10.32
N ALA A 331 9.57 -21.93 -10.38
CA ALA A 331 8.81 -22.11 -11.61
C ALA A 331 9.07 -20.99 -12.64
N MET A 332 9.23 -19.75 -12.15
CA MET A 332 9.46 -18.57 -13.02
C MET A 332 10.92 -18.43 -13.46
N THR A 333 11.86 -18.94 -12.66
CA THR A 333 13.33 -18.78 -12.88
C THR A 333 14.03 -20.06 -13.33
N GLY A 334 13.37 -21.22 -13.24
CA GLY A 334 13.90 -22.49 -13.72
C GLY A 334 13.91 -22.56 -15.23
N GLU A 335 15.00 -23.09 -15.81
CA GLU A 335 14.99 -23.50 -17.21
C GLU A 335 13.99 -24.66 -17.36
N THR A 336 13.13 -24.57 -18.35
CA THR A 336 12.31 -25.73 -18.76
C THR A 336 13.26 -26.80 -19.26
N LEU A 337 13.48 -27.85 -18.43
CA LEU A 337 14.26 -29.01 -18.80
C LEU A 337 13.58 -29.78 -19.95
#